data_e1f061be601138cde109cee1e4ee516d
#
_entry.id   e1f061be601138cde109cee1e4ee516d
#
_cell.length_a   1.000
_cell.length_b   1.000
_cell.length_c   1.000
_cell.angle_alpha   90.00
_cell.angle_beta   90.00
_cell.angle_gamma   90.00
#
_symmetry.space_group_name_H-M   'P 1'
#
loop_
_entity.id
_entity.type
_entity.pdbx_description
1 polymer ?
#
loop_
_entity_poly.entity_id
_entity_poly.type
_entity_poly.pdbx_seq_one_letter_code
_entity_poly.pdbx_strand_id
1 'polypeptide(L)'
;KTLLLSEPTLAVAKSPCVIVGDIHGQYGDLLKAFMIVRPVVDEIPKQTEKVNKDKEVADEDNEERQIPDEDNKGRKPSEKDYKGRKTPGFASNNFIFLGDYVDRGPCSVECMTLLCLLKLRYPTRYTLLRGNHESREINRTYGFHAEIMQKYPNEEEAVKLYEMFNEVFDCLPLAALLRTGKLLCMHGGISKSIDKLEQINEIHRPLSNPLSSNIACDLLWADPVFGIKGYEDNTIRGVS
;
A
#
# COMPACT_ATOMS: atom_id res chain seq x y z
N LYS A 1 1.70 -8.28 11.85
CA LYS A 1 0.45 -8.11 12.63
C LYS A 1 0.60 -7.02 13.70
N THR A 2 1.55 -7.10 14.60
CA THR A 2 1.73 -6.13 15.71
C THR A 2 1.79 -4.67 15.22
N LEU A 3 2.55 -4.40 14.15
CA LEU A 3 2.62 -3.06 13.55
C LEU A 3 1.25 -2.56 13.04
N LEU A 4 0.50 -3.42 12.33
CA LEU A 4 -0.82 -3.05 11.80
C LEU A 4 -1.84 -2.81 12.91
N LEU A 5 -1.80 -3.60 13.98
CA LEU A 5 -2.69 -3.44 15.14
C LEU A 5 -2.33 -2.23 16.03
N SER A 6 -1.12 -1.68 15.90
CA SER A 6 -0.76 -0.42 16.56
C SER A 6 -1.31 0.82 15.84
N GLU A 7 -1.81 0.66 14.62
CA GLU A 7 -2.51 1.70 13.88
C GLU A 7 -4.02 1.66 14.16
N PRO A 8 -4.74 2.79 14.16
CA PRO A 8 -6.20 2.78 14.28
C PRO A 8 -6.87 2.17 13.05
N THR A 9 -8.12 1.74 13.17
CA THR A 9 -8.92 1.19 12.05
C THR A 9 -9.19 2.24 10.99
N LEU A 10 -9.38 3.50 11.38
CA LEU A 10 -9.28 4.68 10.53
C LEU A 10 -7.83 5.20 10.63
N ALA A 11 -6.98 4.74 9.73
CA ALA A 11 -5.58 5.15 9.71
C ALA A 11 -5.42 6.64 9.35
N VAL A 12 -4.31 7.25 9.76
CA VAL A 12 -3.99 8.64 9.40
C VAL A 12 -2.77 8.67 8.49
N ALA A 13 -2.99 9.06 7.25
CA ALA A 13 -1.94 9.18 6.24
C ALA A 13 -1.40 10.60 6.11
N LYS A 14 -0.15 10.71 5.68
CA LYS A 14 0.54 11.99 5.46
C LYS A 14 0.37 12.45 4.01
N SER A 15 0.20 13.76 3.82
CA SER A 15 0.26 14.42 2.52
C SER A 15 1.64 15.08 2.32
N PRO A 16 2.17 15.18 1.09
CA PRO A 16 1.64 14.57 -0.13
C PRO A 16 1.77 13.04 -0.15
N CYS A 17 0.88 12.36 -0.89
CA CYS A 17 0.90 10.91 -1.02
C CYS A 17 0.47 10.45 -2.41
N VAL A 18 0.86 9.23 -2.75
CA VAL A 18 0.39 8.49 -3.92
C VAL A 18 -0.71 7.54 -3.46
N ILE A 19 -1.85 7.56 -4.14
CA ILE A 19 -2.96 6.64 -3.87
C ILE A 19 -2.96 5.58 -4.96
N VAL A 20 -2.97 4.32 -4.56
CA VAL A 20 -2.92 3.15 -5.44
C VAL A 20 -4.17 2.31 -5.21
N GLY A 21 -4.89 2.01 -6.29
CA GLY A 21 -6.05 1.10 -6.27
C GLY A 21 -5.63 -0.36 -6.32
N ASP A 22 -6.52 -1.18 -6.88
CA ASP A 22 -6.39 -2.63 -6.97
C ASP A 22 -5.10 -3.07 -7.67
N ILE A 23 -4.48 -4.11 -7.15
CA ILE A 23 -3.24 -4.69 -7.68
C ILE A 23 -3.50 -6.07 -8.26
N HIS A 24 -4.29 -6.88 -7.56
CA HIS A 24 -4.68 -8.22 -7.99
C HIS A 24 -3.53 -9.06 -8.56
N GLY A 25 -2.45 -9.19 -7.79
CA GLY A 25 -1.31 -10.03 -8.20
C GLY A 25 -0.53 -9.55 -9.42
N GLN A 26 -0.73 -8.30 -9.89
CA GLN A 26 -0.03 -7.71 -11.03
C GLN A 26 1.33 -7.14 -10.60
N TYR A 27 2.25 -8.02 -10.18
CA TYR A 27 3.54 -7.64 -9.59
C TYR A 27 4.39 -6.77 -10.51
N GLY A 28 4.42 -7.09 -11.82
CA GLY A 28 5.17 -6.31 -12.81
C GLY A 28 4.68 -4.87 -12.91
N ASP A 29 3.37 -4.65 -12.81
CA ASP A 29 2.80 -3.30 -12.89
C ASP A 29 2.98 -2.53 -11.58
N LEU A 30 2.94 -3.21 -10.43
CA LEU A 30 3.31 -2.62 -9.15
C LEU A 30 4.76 -2.09 -9.16
N LEU A 31 5.71 -2.86 -9.71
CA LEU A 31 7.09 -2.41 -9.84
C LEU A 31 7.22 -1.21 -10.79
N LYS A 32 6.50 -1.23 -11.92
CA LYS A 32 6.48 -0.06 -12.85
C LYS A 32 5.91 1.17 -12.16
N ALA A 33 4.81 1.02 -11.39
CA ALA A 33 4.23 2.13 -10.63
C ALA A 33 5.26 2.78 -9.71
N PHE A 34 6.07 1.99 -8.99
CA PHE A 34 7.14 2.53 -8.15
C PHE A 34 8.24 3.25 -8.95
N MET A 35 8.52 2.83 -10.20
CA MET A 35 9.55 3.46 -11.04
C MET A 35 9.11 4.83 -11.58
N ILE A 36 7.82 5.02 -11.87
CA ILE A 36 7.30 6.31 -12.39
C ILE A 36 7.05 7.35 -11.30
N VAL A 37 6.95 6.94 -10.04
CA VAL A 37 6.78 7.88 -8.93
C VAL A 37 8.07 8.65 -8.72
N ARG A 38 8.01 9.96 -8.96
CA ARG A 38 9.16 10.85 -8.75
C ARG A 38 9.45 11.00 -7.26
N PRO A 39 10.73 11.09 -6.84
CA PRO A 39 11.07 11.42 -5.46
C PRO A 39 10.43 12.75 -5.05
N VAL A 40 9.91 12.82 -3.83
CA VAL A 40 9.59 14.11 -3.21
C VAL A 40 10.92 14.82 -2.98
N VAL A 41 11.11 15.93 -3.69
CA VAL A 41 12.18 16.86 -3.38
C VAL A 41 11.63 17.73 -2.26
N ASP A 42 12.16 17.57 -1.03
CA ASP A 42 11.90 18.55 0.02
C ASP A 42 12.37 19.90 -0.54
N GLU A 43 11.45 20.81 -0.79
CA GLU A 43 11.82 22.20 -1.09
C GLU A 43 12.51 22.74 0.15
N ILE A 44 13.84 22.77 0.13
CA ILE A 44 14.61 23.52 1.10
C ILE A 44 14.11 24.95 0.96
N PRO A 45 13.55 25.58 2.02
CA PRO A 45 13.17 26.98 1.92
C PRO A 45 14.38 27.73 1.44
N LYS A 46 14.27 28.40 0.30
CA LYS A 46 15.31 29.26 -0.23
C LYS A 46 15.56 30.35 0.80
N GLN A 47 16.55 30.14 1.66
CA GLN A 47 17.16 31.25 2.36
C GLN A 47 17.72 32.15 1.27
N THR A 48 17.23 33.38 1.24
CA THR A 48 17.70 34.44 0.38
C THR A 48 19.16 34.73 0.68
N GLU A 49 20.07 33.99 0.04
CA GLU A 49 21.45 34.41 -0.04
C GLU A 49 21.57 35.45 -1.13
N LYS A 50 21.89 36.64 -0.69
CA LYS A 50 22.28 37.78 -1.56
C LYS A 50 23.49 37.38 -2.38
N VAL A 51 23.28 37.50 -3.66
CA VAL A 51 24.22 37.62 -4.78
C VAL A 51 25.62 38.03 -4.38
N ASN A 52 26.61 37.22 -4.73
CA ASN A 52 27.87 37.67 -5.28
C ASN A 52 28.06 36.99 -6.62
N LYS A 53 27.99 37.84 -7.67
CA LYS A 53 28.40 37.53 -9.03
C LYS A 53 29.92 37.33 -9.04
N ASP A 54 30.30 36.38 -9.83
CA ASP A 54 31.53 36.23 -10.63
C ASP A 54 32.16 34.85 -10.36
N LYS A 55 31.90 33.92 -11.26
CA LYS A 55 32.91 33.14 -12.00
C LYS A 55 32.28 32.04 -12.85
N GLU A 56 32.49 32.24 -14.10
CA GLU A 56 32.81 31.36 -15.24
C GLU A 56 32.39 29.88 -15.24
N VAL A 57 31.73 29.60 -16.33
CA VAL A 57 31.46 28.38 -17.10
C VAL A 57 32.65 27.42 -17.15
N ALA A 58 32.42 26.18 -16.91
CA ALA A 58 33.15 25.09 -17.54
C ALA A 58 32.18 23.92 -17.75
N ASP A 59 32.02 23.57 -19.01
CA ASP A 59 31.40 22.35 -19.53
C ASP A 59 32.22 21.13 -19.10
N GLU A 60 31.63 19.94 -19.30
CA GLU A 60 32.18 18.56 -19.22
C GLU A 60 31.56 17.73 -18.12
N ASP A 61 31.21 16.49 -18.28
CA ASP A 61 31.33 15.48 -19.32
C ASP A 61 30.39 14.33 -19.06
N ASN A 62 30.07 13.68 -20.14
CA ASN A 62 29.39 12.41 -20.29
C ASN A 62 30.18 11.28 -19.60
N GLU A 63 29.75 10.77 -18.43
CA GLU A 63 30.34 9.55 -17.88
C GLU A 63 29.46 8.32 -18.09
N GLU A 64 30.00 7.42 -18.89
CA GLU A 64 29.51 6.08 -19.19
C GLU A 64 29.30 5.27 -17.88
N ARG A 65 28.18 4.55 -17.85
CA ARG A 65 27.87 3.60 -16.79
C ARG A 65 28.84 2.43 -16.81
N GLN A 66 29.79 2.40 -15.92
CA GLN A 66 30.58 1.22 -15.63
C GLN A 66 29.78 0.24 -14.74
N ILE A 67 29.64 -0.98 -15.24
CA ILE A 67 29.13 -2.14 -14.52
C ILE A 67 30.15 -2.49 -13.41
N PRO A 68 29.74 -2.70 -12.15
CA PRO A 68 30.71 -3.03 -11.08
C PRO A 68 31.30 -4.42 -11.26
N ASP A 69 32.62 -4.52 -11.14
CA ASP A 69 33.40 -5.74 -11.15
C ASP A 69 32.98 -6.73 -10.04
N GLU A 70 33.03 -8.05 -10.36
CA GLU A 70 32.61 -9.18 -9.52
C GLU A 70 33.47 -9.42 -8.26
N ASP A 71 34.51 -8.65 -7.99
CA ASP A 71 35.50 -8.96 -6.93
C ASP A 71 35.21 -8.36 -5.54
N ASN A 72 34.02 -7.78 -5.32
CA ASN A 72 33.71 -7.12 -4.03
C ASN A 72 32.77 -7.92 -3.13
N LYS A 73 33.02 -9.21 -2.97
CA LYS A 73 32.28 -10.08 -2.04
C LYS A 73 32.73 -9.80 -0.60
N GLY A 74 31.97 -8.98 0.14
CA GLY A 74 32.09 -8.90 1.60
C GLY A 74 32.24 -7.52 2.26
N ARG A 75 32.31 -6.44 1.51
CA ARG A 75 32.42 -5.10 2.09
C ARG A 75 31.03 -4.51 2.37
N LYS A 76 30.72 -4.26 3.64
CA LYS A 76 29.53 -3.43 3.97
C LYS A 76 29.72 -2.03 3.35
N PRO A 77 28.75 -1.52 2.58
CA PRO A 77 28.86 -0.19 1.98
C PRO A 77 29.06 0.87 3.07
N SER A 78 29.99 1.78 2.86
CA SER A 78 30.22 2.92 3.75
C SER A 78 29.20 4.02 3.49
N GLU A 79 28.98 4.93 4.46
CA GLU A 79 28.11 6.11 4.26
C GLU A 79 28.52 6.98 3.07
N LYS A 80 29.80 6.92 2.65
CA LYS A 80 30.32 7.66 1.48
C LYS A 80 29.79 7.08 0.16
N ASP A 81 29.48 5.78 0.12
CA ASP A 81 28.98 5.12 -1.10
C ASP A 81 27.53 5.51 -1.41
N TYR A 82 26.84 6.19 -0.49
CA TYR A 82 25.47 6.70 -0.65
C TYR A 82 25.39 8.21 -0.89
N LYS A 83 26.51 8.95 -0.80
CA LYS A 83 26.53 10.39 -1.08
C LYS A 83 26.25 10.64 -2.57
N GLY A 84 25.12 11.28 -2.86
CA GLY A 84 24.70 11.67 -4.20
C GLY A 84 23.64 10.79 -4.87
N ARG A 85 23.29 9.61 -4.31
CA ARG A 85 22.18 8.84 -4.83
C ARG A 85 20.84 9.45 -4.39
N LYS A 86 20.05 9.93 -5.37
CA LYS A 86 18.67 10.40 -5.10
C LYS A 86 17.87 9.25 -4.50
N THR A 87 17.21 9.49 -3.36
CA THR A 87 16.32 8.50 -2.74
C THR A 87 15.23 8.10 -3.75
N PRO A 88 15.06 6.80 -4.06
CA PRO A 88 14.03 6.37 -4.99
C PRO A 88 12.64 6.82 -4.56
N GLY A 89 11.74 7.04 -5.51
CA GLY A 89 10.38 7.51 -5.26
C GLY A 89 9.61 6.66 -4.27
N PHE A 90 9.77 5.32 -4.32
CA PHE A 90 9.14 4.40 -3.38
C PHE A 90 9.64 4.56 -1.93
N ALA A 91 10.83 5.09 -1.71
CA ALA A 91 11.42 5.29 -0.38
C ALA A 91 11.22 6.73 0.15
N SER A 92 10.84 7.69 -0.70
CA SER A 92 10.68 9.11 -0.35
C SER A 92 9.24 9.57 -0.26
N ASN A 93 8.32 8.93 -0.98
CA ASN A 93 6.91 9.29 -0.99
C ASN A 93 6.11 8.57 0.12
N ASN A 94 4.95 9.14 0.45
CA ASN A 94 3.91 8.45 1.20
C ASN A 94 2.97 7.74 0.22
N PHE A 95 2.48 6.57 0.60
CA PHE A 95 1.58 5.76 -0.20
C PHE A 95 0.36 5.36 0.62
N ILE A 96 -0.81 5.37 -0.02
CA ILE A 96 -2.03 4.74 0.44
C ILE A 96 -2.42 3.70 -0.59
N PHE A 97 -2.45 2.45 -0.21
CA PHE A 97 -2.96 1.34 -1.02
C PHE A 97 -4.37 1.03 -0.56
N LEU A 98 -5.32 0.99 -1.49
CA LEU A 98 -6.75 0.88 -1.16
C LEU A 98 -7.22 -0.55 -0.91
N GLY A 99 -6.36 -1.56 -1.09
CA GLY A 99 -6.71 -2.97 -0.96
C GLY A 99 -6.65 -3.73 -2.27
N ASP A 100 -7.22 -4.92 -2.28
CA ASP A 100 -7.25 -5.86 -3.40
C ASP A 100 -5.86 -6.15 -3.98
N TYR A 101 -4.99 -6.64 -3.10
CA TYR A 101 -3.62 -7.03 -3.42
C TYR A 101 -3.54 -8.38 -4.11
N VAL A 102 -4.47 -9.27 -3.74
CA VAL A 102 -4.48 -10.69 -4.09
C VAL A 102 -5.59 -11.03 -5.07
N ASP A 103 -5.57 -12.27 -5.53
CA ASP A 103 -6.51 -12.87 -6.50
C ASP A 103 -6.32 -12.39 -7.95
N ARG A 104 -6.95 -13.11 -8.87
CA ARG A 104 -7.02 -12.84 -10.31
C ARG A 104 -5.69 -12.90 -11.04
N GLY A 105 -4.66 -12.25 -10.56
CA GLY A 105 -3.32 -12.24 -11.14
C GLY A 105 -2.44 -13.35 -10.58
N PRO A 106 -1.27 -13.61 -11.21
CA PRO A 106 -0.44 -14.77 -10.91
C PRO A 106 0.60 -14.56 -9.79
N CYS A 107 0.74 -13.35 -9.25
CA CYS A 107 1.84 -12.98 -8.35
C CYS A 107 1.35 -12.26 -7.09
N SER A 108 0.26 -12.77 -6.49
CA SER A 108 -0.32 -12.18 -5.27
C SER A 108 0.62 -12.30 -4.07
N VAL A 109 1.33 -13.43 -3.97
CA VAL A 109 2.31 -13.67 -2.90
C VAL A 109 3.43 -12.65 -2.97
N GLU A 110 3.97 -12.41 -4.16
CA GLU A 110 5.06 -11.44 -4.38
C GLU A 110 4.59 -10.01 -4.10
N CYS A 111 3.39 -9.64 -4.56
CA CYS A 111 2.79 -8.32 -4.31
C CYS A 111 2.67 -8.07 -2.80
N MET A 112 2.02 -8.98 -2.09
CA MET A 112 1.77 -8.80 -0.66
C MET A 112 3.05 -8.86 0.16
N THR A 113 3.99 -9.74 -0.20
CA THR A 113 5.31 -9.82 0.45
C THR A 113 6.07 -8.51 0.30
N LEU A 114 6.15 -7.96 -0.92
CA LEU A 114 6.82 -6.68 -1.16
C LEU A 114 6.18 -5.55 -0.34
N LEU A 115 4.85 -5.45 -0.35
CA LEU A 115 4.14 -4.40 0.40
C LEU A 115 4.33 -4.55 1.91
N CYS A 116 4.32 -5.76 2.44
CA CYS A 116 4.64 -6.03 3.85
C CYS A 116 6.07 -5.59 4.21
N LEU A 117 7.06 -5.90 3.35
CA LEU A 117 8.45 -5.47 3.56
C LEU A 117 8.60 -3.95 3.53
N LEU A 118 7.92 -3.28 2.59
CA LEU A 118 7.90 -1.81 2.50
C LEU A 118 7.21 -1.19 3.71
N LYS A 119 6.10 -1.76 4.17
CA LYS A 119 5.42 -1.35 5.40
C LYS A 119 6.32 -1.49 6.63
N LEU A 120 7.05 -2.59 6.75
CA LEU A 120 8.01 -2.80 7.85
C LEU A 120 9.18 -1.83 7.77
N ARG A 121 9.69 -1.56 6.58
CA ARG A 121 10.85 -0.67 6.36
C ARG A 121 10.49 0.81 6.52
N TYR A 122 9.27 1.20 6.12
CA TYR A 122 8.78 2.57 6.10
C TYR A 122 7.38 2.68 6.73
N PRO A 123 7.21 2.35 8.01
CA PRO A 123 5.90 2.15 8.63
C PRO A 123 4.98 3.37 8.57
N THR A 124 5.53 4.58 8.60
CA THR A 124 4.75 5.83 8.56
C THR A 124 4.48 6.35 7.16
N ARG A 125 5.09 5.74 6.12
CA ARG A 125 4.93 6.14 4.72
C ARG A 125 3.98 5.26 3.94
N TYR A 126 3.84 4.00 4.34
CA TYR A 126 2.98 3.02 3.69
C TYR A 126 1.73 2.77 4.51
N THR A 127 0.59 3.21 4.03
CA THR A 127 -0.72 2.87 4.57
C THR A 127 -1.34 1.81 3.68
N LEU A 128 -1.53 0.61 4.21
CA LEU A 128 -2.13 -0.51 3.50
C LEU A 128 -3.53 -0.71 4.04
N LEU A 129 -4.55 -0.43 3.22
CA LEU A 129 -5.94 -0.66 3.57
C LEU A 129 -6.36 -2.08 3.18
N ARG A 130 -7.41 -2.57 3.78
CA ARG A 130 -8.04 -3.83 3.43
C ARG A 130 -8.99 -3.64 2.26
N GLY A 131 -8.91 -4.50 1.25
CA GLY A 131 -9.91 -4.68 0.22
C GLY A 131 -10.83 -5.85 0.53
N ASN A 132 -11.84 -6.08 -0.29
CA ASN A 132 -12.79 -7.18 -0.10
C ASN A 132 -12.16 -8.54 -0.43
N HIS A 133 -11.14 -8.58 -1.30
CA HIS A 133 -10.37 -9.79 -1.58
C HIS A 133 -9.43 -10.21 -0.45
N GLU A 134 -9.11 -9.35 0.48
CA GLU A 134 -8.37 -9.69 1.70
C GLU A 134 -9.29 -10.35 2.74
N SER A 135 -10.09 -11.33 2.30
CA SER A 135 -11.02 -12.14 3.09
C SER A 135 -10.94 -13.61 2.67
N ARG A 136 -10.88 -14.54 3.65
CA ARG A 136 -10.72 -15.99 3.39
C ARG A 136 -11.75 -16.55 2.42
N GLU A 137 -12.99 -16.15 2.55
CA GLU A 137 -14.09 -16.60 1.70
C GLU A 137 -13.87 -16.22 0.23
N ILE A 138 -13.33 -15.03 0.00
CA ILE A 138 -13.07 -14.51 -1.35
C ILE A 138 -11.76 -15.08 -1.89
N ASN A 139 -10.65 -14.92 -1.19
CA ASN A 139 -9.34 -15.27 -1.72
C ASN A 139 -9.09 -16.79 -1.79
N ARG A 140 -9.95 -17.59 -1.18
CA ARG A 140 -9.98 -19.05 -1.38
C ARG A 140 -10.49 -19.43 -2.77
N THR A 141 -11.37 -18.60 -3.36
CA THR A 141 -12.09 -18.93 -4.59
C THR A 141 -11.51 -18.21 -5.82
N TYR A 142 -10.97 -17.01 -5.63
CA TYR A 142 -10.59 -16.13 -6.75
C TYR A 142 -9.13 -16.20 -7.16
N GLY A 143 -8.35 -17.13 -6.58
CA GLY A 143 -7.03 -17.48 -7.11
C GLY A 143 -5.88 -17.51 -6.12
N PHE A 144 -5.88 -16.72 -5.05
CA PHE A 144 -4.77 -16.61 -4.11
C PHE A 144 -4.45 -17.94 -3.40
N HIS A 145 -5.47 -18.66 -2.93
CA HIS A 145 -5.27 -19.99 -2.34
C HIS A 145 -4.63 -20.94 -3.34
N ALA A 146 -5.17 -21.01 -4.58
CA ALA A 146 -4.64 -21.88 -5.63
C ALA A 146 -3.20 -21.51 -5.99
N GLU A 147 -2.87 -20.21 -6.06
CA GLU A 147 -1.50 -19.73 -6.30
C GLU A 147 -0.54 -20.25 -5.24
N ILE A 148 -0.90 -20.16 -3.95
CA ILE A 148 -0.05 -20.65 -2.85
C ILE A 148 0.14 -22.16 -2.94
N MET A 149 -0.94 -22.94 -3.14
CA MET A 149 -0.85 -24.40 -3.27
C MET A 149 0.02 -24.83 -4.45
N GLN A 150 0.02 -24.07 -5.54
CA GLN A 150 0.86 -24.35 -6.70
C GLN A 150 2.33 -23.97 -6.48
N LYS A 151 2.60 -22.84 -5.81
CA LYS A 151 3.98 -22.35 -5.58
C LYS A 151 4.72 -23.10 -4.49
N TYR A 152 4.01 -23.68 -3.53
CA TYR A 152 4.58 -24.38 -2.38
C TYR A 152 4.17 -25.86 -2.40
N PRO A 153 5.05 -26.77 -2.82
CA PRO A 153 4.71 -28.20 -3.01
C PRO A 153 4.38 -28.93 -1.72
N ASN A 154 4.88 -28.47 -0.59
CA ASN A 154 4.52 -29.02 0.72
C ASN A 154 3.17 -28.44 1.14
N GLU A 155 2.13 -29.29 1.17
CA GLU A 155 0.76 -28.89 1.47
C GLU A 155 0.62 -28.27 2.88
N GLU A 156 1.29 -28.82 3.88
CA GLU A 156 1.23 -28.31 5.25
C GLU A 156 1.82 -26.88 5.34
N GLU A 157 2.97 -26.63 4.68
CA GLU A 157 3.60 -25.32 4.60
C GLU A 157 2.74 -24.34 3.80
N ALA A 158 2.14 -24.78 2.70
CA ALA A 158 1.26 -23.98 1.86
C ALA A 158 0.01 -23.52 2.64
N VAL A 159 -0.65 -24.43 3.32
CA VAL A 159 -1.81 -24.12 4.17
C VAL A 159 -1.42 -23.15 5.29
N LYS A 160 -0.30 -23.39 5.96
CA LYS A 160 0.20 -22.50 7.01
C LYS A 160 0.49 -21.10 6.47
N LEU A 161 1.12 -21.01 5.30
CA LEU A 161 1.42 -19.72 4.65
C LEU A 161 0.14 -18.97 4.30
N TYR A 162 -0.85 -19.66 3.72
CA TYR A 162 -2.16 -19.09 3.41
C TYR A 162 -2.84 -18.50 4.66
N GLU A 163 -2.85 -19.26 5.76
CA GLU A 163 -3.43 -18.77 7.02
C GLU A 163 -2.64 -17.58 7.58
N MET A 164 -1.32 -17.58 7.48
CA MET A 164 -0.50 -16.46 7.93
C MET A 164 -0.80 -15.17 7.17
N PHE A 165 -1.04 -15.24 5.85
CA PHE A 165 -1.46 -14.08 5.06
C PHE A 165 -2.83 -13.59 5.50
N ASN A 166 -3.81 -14.49 5.66
CA ASN A 166 -5.15 -14.12 6.10
C ASN A 166 -5.17 -13.50 7.51
N GLU A 167 -4.34 -14.00 8.43
CA GLU A 167 -4.14 -13.34 9.72
C GLU A 167 -3.55 -11.93 9.63
N VAL A 168 -2.75 -11.63 8.60
CA VAL A 168 -2.28 -10.27 8.32
C VAL A 168 -3.42 -9.43 7.75
N PHE A 169 -4.23 -9.97 6.84
CA PHE A 169 -5.38 -9.30 6.25
C PHE A 169 -6.40 -8.90 7.31
N ASP A 170 -6.66 -9.75 8.28
CA ASP A 170 -7.55 -9.46 9.42
C ASP A 170 -7.08 -8.25 10.25
N CYS A 171 -5.79 -7.91 10.17
CA CYS A 171 -5.19 -6.78 10.90
C CYS A 171 -5.13 -5.48 10.09
N LEU A 172 -5.48 -5.49 8.80
CA LEU A 172 -5.41 -4.29 7.95
C LEU A 172 -6.47 -3.25 8.38
N PRO A 173 -6.13 -1.94 8.39
CA PRO A 173 -7.10 -0.87 8.58
C PRO A 173 -8.11 -0.82 7.42
N LEU A 174 -9.32 -0.32 7.69
CA LEU A 174 -10.43 -0.31 6.73
C LEU A 174 -10.49 1.01 5.93
N ALA A 175 -10.04 2.10 6.52
CA ALA A 175 -10.04 3.41 5.88
C ALA A 175 -8.83 4.23 6.31
N ALA A 176 -8.52 5.27 5.53
CA ALA A 176 -7.48 6.24 5.88
C ALA A 176 -7.97 7.68 5.67
N LEU A 177 -7.67 8.53 6.62
CA LEU A 177 -7.89 9.97 6.54
C LEU A 177 -6.57 10.65 6.24
N LEU A 178 -6.50 11.46 5.17
CA LEU A 178 -5.36 12.32 4.96
C LEU A 178 -5.28 13.37 6.06
N ARG A 179 -4.07 13.66 6.53
CA ARG A 179 -3.82 14.58 7.63
C ARG A 179 -4.38 16.00 7.42
N THR A 180 -4.67 16.36 6.17
CA THR A 180 -5.39 17.60 5.83
C THR A 180 -6.87 17.56 6.24
N GLY A 181 -7.41 16.40 6.66
CA GLY A 181 -8.81 16.18 7.01
C GLY A 181 -9.80 16.31 5.86
N LYS A 182 -9.31 16.42 4.61
CA LYS A 182 -10.17 16.70 3.44
C LYS A 182 -10.37 15.51 2.49
N LEU A 183 -9.69 14.38 2.74
CA LEU A 183 -9.79 13.21 1.89
C LEU A 183 -9.86 11.96 2.75
N LEU A 184 -10.96 11.23 2.63
CA LEU A 184 -11.16 9.91 3.20
C LEU A 184 -10.97 8.87 2.10
N CYS A 185 -10.13 7.87 2.37
CA CYS A 185 -9.82 6.77 1.46
C CYS A 185 -10.32 5.46 2.04
N MET A 186 -10.94 4.63 1.22
CA MET A 186 -11.39 3.28 1.52
C MET A 186 -11.41 2.46 0.23
N HIS A 187 -11.61 1.16 0.33
CA HIS A 187 -11.66 0.28 -0.83
C HIS A 187 -13.03 0.35 -1.54
N GLY A 188 -14.12 0.14 -0.81
CA GLY A 188 -15.49 0.23 -1.33
C GLY A 188 -16.05 1.65 -1.27
N GLY A 189 -17.04 1.88 -0.42
CA GLY A 189 -17.71 3.18 -0.32
C GLY A 189 -18.07 3.58 1.12
N ILE A 190 -18.75 4.69 1.23
CA ILE A 190 -19.19 5.22 2.52
C ILE A 190 -20.44 4.45 2.99
N SER A 191 -20.43 4.02 4.24
CA SER A 191 -21.58 3.34 4.85
C SER A 191 -22.70 4.32 5.22
N LYS A 192 -23.94 3.89 4.96
CA LYS A 192 -25.15 4.57 5.47
C LYS A 192 -25.24 4.59 7.01
N SER A 193 -24.48 3.72 7.66
CA SER A 193 -24.45 3.59 9.13
C SER A 193 -23.40 4.46 9.79
N ILE A 194 -22.65 5.29 9.05
CA ILE A 194 -21.64 6.19 9.57
C ILE A 194 -22.23 7.60 9.73
N ASP A 195 -22.40 8.03 10.98
CA ASP A 195 -22.71 9.42 11.34
C ASP A 195 -21.45 10.23 11.63
N LYS A 196 -20.43 9.57 12.19
CA LYS A 196 -19.13 10.16 12.54
C LYS A 196 -18.01 9.23 12.17
N LEU A 197 -16.90 9.78 11.66
CA LEU A 197 -15.74 8.99 11.21
C LEU A 197 -15.10 8.16 12.33
N GLU A 198 -15.22 8.62 13.57
CA GLU A 198 -14.71 7.92 14.74
C GLU A 198 -15.32 6.53 14.94
N GLN A 199 -16.54 6.30 14.45
CA GLN A 199 -17.20 5.00 14.50
C GLN A 199 -16.43 3.91 13.74
N ILE A 200 -15.61 4.28 12.75
CA ILE A 200 -14.71 3.34 12.08
C ILE A 200 -13.68 2.75 13.07
N ASN A 201 -13.25 3.54 14.06
CA ASN A 201 -12.30 3.08 15.08
C ASN A 201 -12.95 2.17 16.14
N GLU A 202 -14.27 2.10 16.21
CA GLU A 202 -14.99 1.18 17.07
C GLU A 202 -14.96 -0.26 16.53
N ILE A 203 -14.59 -0.44 15.25
CA ILE A 203 -14.41 -1.75 14.65
C ILE A 203 -13.07 -2.31 15.11
N HIS A 204 -13.17 -3.35 15.97
CA HIS A 204 -11.98 -4.01 16.49
C HIS A 204 -11.29 -4.89 15.45
N ARG A 205 -9.96 -4.90 15.48
CA ARG A 205 -9.11 -5.78 14.69
C ARG A 205 -8.27 -6.65 15.61
N PRO A 206 -7.96 -7.91 15.27
CA PRO A 206 -8.19 -8.58 13.98
C PRO A 206 -9.68 -8.80 13.68
N LEU A 207 -10.09 -8.53 12.42
CA LEU A 207 -11.46 -8.68 11.94
C LEU A 207 -11.52 -9.83 10.93
N SER A 208 -11.85 -11.04 11.39
CA SER A 208 -11.86 -12.23 10.52
C SER A 208 -13.07 -12.27 9.57
N ASN A 209 -14.19 -11.73 9.99
CA ASN A 209 -15.41 -11.64 9.17
C ASN A 209 -15.87 -10.18 9.02
N PRO A 210 -15.52 -9.49 7.92
CA PRO A 210 -15.95 -8.11 7.70
C PRO A 210 -17.47 -7.95 7.54
N LEU A 211 -18.17 -8.99 7.08
CA LEU A 211 -19.62 -8.95 6.88
C LEU A 211 -20.41 -8.93 8.20
N SER A 212 -19.75 -9.18 9.34
CA SER A 212 -20.37 -9.08 10.66
C SER A 212 -20.67 -7.64 11.13
N SER A 213 -20.14 -6.65 10.43
CA SER A 213 -20.33 -5.22 10.70
C SER A 213 -20.82 -4.50 9.45
N ASN A 214 -21.97 -3.83 9.51
CA ASN A 214 -22.49 -3.07 8.37
C ASN A 214 -21.49 -2.03 7.89
N ILE A 215 -20.84 -1.31 8.80
CA ILE A 215 -19.82 -0.32 8.45
C ILE A 215 -18.65 -0.97 7.73
N ALA A 216 -18.11 -2.07 8.27
CA ALA A 216 -16.97 -2.76 7.63
C ALA A 216 -17.37 -3.34 6.26
N CYS A 217 -18.57 -3.91 6.16
CA CYS A 217 -19.12 -4.40 4.90
C CYS A 217 -19.16 -3.28 3.84
N ASP A 218 -19.78 -2.16 4.15
CA ASP A 218 -19.90 -1.06 3.20
C ASP A 218 -18.55 -0.46 2.80
N LEU A 219 -17.63 -0.29 3.76
CA LEU A 219 -16.28 0.22 3.48
C LEU A 219 -15.48 -0.68 2.51
N LEU A 220 -15.84 -1.96 2.41
CA LEU A 220 -15.18 -2.93 1.53
C LEU A 220 -15.97 -3.25 0.25
N TRP A 221 -17.30 -3.09 0.26
CA TRP A 221 -18.16 -3.62 -0.81
C TRP A 221 -19.07 -2.61 -1.46
N ALA A 222 -19.35 -1.45 -0.84
CA ALA A 222 -20.25 -0.47 -1.43
C ALA A 222 -19.65 0.11 -2.72
N ASP A 223 -20.49 0.23 -3.74
CA ASP A 223 -20.15 0.83 -5.02
C ASP A 223 -20.84 2.19 -5.19
N PRO A 224 -20.16 3.20 -5.76
CA PRO A 224 -20.81 4.43 -6.14
C PRO A 224 -21.75 4.19 -7.33
N VAL A 225 -22.99 4.63 -7.22
CA VAL A 225 -23.99 4.51 -8.31
C VAL A 225 -24.39 5.90 -8.79
N PHE A 226 -24.25 6.13 -10.09
CA PHE A 226 -24.62 7.40 -10.69
C PHE A 226 -26.14 7.59 -10.73
N GLY A 227 -26.61 8.76 -10.31
CA GLY A 227 -28.03 9.17 -10.43
C GLY A 227 -28.91 8.81 -9.25
N ILE A 228 -28.46 8.04 -8.27
CA ILE A 228 -29.22 7.81 -7.04
C ILE A 228 -29.06 8.99 -6.06
N LYS A 229 -30.06 9.17 -5.18
CA LYS A 229 -29.98 10.08 -4.04
C LYS A 229 -30.00 9.25 -2.77
N GLY A 230 -28.91 9.30 -2.00
CA GLY A 230 -28.77 8.51 -0.77
C GLY A 230 -28.18 7.14 -1.03
N TYR A 231 -28.72 6.09 -0.43
CA TYR A 231 -28.21 4.73 -0.45
C TYR A 231 -29.28 3.76 -0.97
N GLU A 232 -28.85 2.77 -1.74
CA GLU A 232 -29.66 1.65 -2.19
C GLU A 232 -28.92 0.34 -1.94
N ASP A 233 -29.67 -0.76 -1.80
CA ASP A 233 -29.07 -2.08 -1.62
C ASP A 233 -28.31 -2.52 -2.87
N ASN A 234 -27.09 -3.04 -2.71
CA ASN A 234 -26.27 -3.52 -3.81
C ASN A 234 -26.71 -4.93 -4.24
N THR A 235 -27.73 -4.98 -5.09
CA THR A 235 -28.27 -6.25 -5.59
C THR A 235 -27.32 -7.04 -6.49
N ILE A 236 -26.30 -6.40 -7.05
CA ILE A 236 -25.31 -7.02 -7.94
C ILE A 236 -24.31 -7.83 -7.14
N ARG A 237 -23.84 -7.30 -6.01
CA ARG A 237 -22.88 -7.99 -5.14
C ARG A 237 -23.54 -8.89 -4.11
N GLY A 238 -24.84 -8.76 -3.88
CA GLY A 238 -25.57 -9.53 -2.87
C GLY A 238 -25.19 -9.18 -1.42
N VAL A 239 -24.48 -8.07 -1.22
CA VAL A 239 -24.12 -7.47 0.06
C VAL A 239 -24.51 -5.99 0.00
N SER A 240 -25.10 -5.49 1.08
CA SER A 240 -25.61 -4.10 1.15
C SER A 240 -24.79 -3.26 2.09
#